data_aecb6fa5832303a4da627cf5206d063f
#
_entry.id   aecb6fa5832303a4da627cf5206d063f
#
_cell.length_a   1.000
_cell.length_b   1.000
_cell.length_c   1.000
_cell.angle_alpha   90.00
_cell.angle_beta   90.00
_cell.angle_gamma   90.00
#
_symmetry.space_group_name_H-M   'P 1'
#
loop_
_entity.id
_entity.type
_entity.pdbx_description
1 polymer ?
#
loop_
_entity_poly.entity_id
_entity_poly.type
_entity_poly.pdbx_seq_one_letter_code
_entity_poly.pdbx_strand_id
1 'polypeptide(L)'
;HGLIIGPHSSNLLSEIVLCAVDHKLVEEDYKFTRCIDDYTCYVETEEEASRFIMKLANELRYYDLELNFKKTSVERLPVVFSSQWVIKLCDKKADYRMRHKSENESFFYYSDVRSYIDNALELMKDYQENSAILNHAIKVLSKQKMTENAKSLCGKEFFHLALIYP
;
A
#
# COMPACT_ATOMS: atom_id res chain seq x y z
N HIS A 1 25.80 -6.58 -7.97
CA HIS A 1 24.91 -6.83 -9.09
C HIS A 1 23.58 -6.09 -8.82
N GLY A 2 22.96 -5.55 -9.86
CA GLY A 2 21.69 -4.86 -9.79
C GLY A 2 21.73 -3.46 -10.40
N LEU A 3 20.55 -2.84 -10.51
CA LEU A 3 20.39 -1.46 -10.96
C LEU A 3 20.43 -0.50 -9.77
N ILE A 4 21.09 0.65 -9.94
CA ILE A 4 21.14 1.69 -8.91
C ILE A 4 19.75 2.34 -8.79
N ILE A 5 19.19 2.41 -7.58
CA ILE A 5 17.92 3.06 -7.32
C ILE A 5 18.11 4.59 -7.39
N GLY A 6 17.25 5.26 -8.14
CA GLY A 6 17.18 6.73 -8.19
C GLY A 6 17.30 7.36 -9.58
N PRO A 7 18.31 7.05 -10.43
CA PRO A 7 18.41 7.64 -11.76
C PRO A 7 17.24 7.22 -12.68
N HIS A 8 16.73 8.15 -13.50
CA HIS A 8 15.70 7.84 -14.49
C HIS A 8 16.13 6.75 -15.50
N SER A 9 17.42 6.66 -15.79
CA SER A 9 18.00 5.61 -16.63
C SER A 9 17.79 4.21 -16.08
N SER A 10 17.84 4.03 -14.74
CA SER A 10 17.59 2.74 -14.10
C SER A 10 16.15 2.27 -14.29
N ASN A 11 15.19 3.20 -14.23
CA ASN A 11 13.78 2.87 -14.48
C ASN A 11 13.58 2.42 -15.94
N LEU A 12 14.26 3.07 -16.90
CA LEU A 12 14.19 2.67 -18.30
C LEU A 12 14.80 1.29 -18.53
N LEU A 13 15.95 1.03 -17.93
CA LEU A 13 16.59 -0.28 -18.03
C LEU A 13 15.75 -1.39 -17.39
N SER A 14 15.15 -1.13 -16.22
CA SER A 14 14.21 -2.06 -15.58
C SER A 14 13.02 -2.36 -16.50
N GLU A 15 12.47 -1.34 -17.14
CA GLU A 15 11.34 -1.50 -18.05
C GLU A 15 11.72 -2.35 -19.28
N ILE A 16 12.90 -2.15 -19.86
CA ILE A 16 13.38 -2.97 -20.99
C ILE A 16 13.48 -4.45 -20.58
N VAL A 17 14.03 -4.72 -19.40
CA VAL A 17 14.15 -6.11 -18.89
C VAL A 17 12.78 -6.72 -18.65
N LEU A 18 11.87 -5.98 -17.98
CA LEU A 18 10.55 -6.48 -17.67
C LEU A 18 9.69 -6.66 -18.94
N CYS A 19 9.85 -5.82 -19.96
CA CYS A 19 9.20 -6.03 -21.26
C CYS A 19 9.66 -7.34 -21.93
N ALA A 20 10.92 -7.75 -21.76
CA ALA A 20 11.38 -9.03 -22.29
C ALA A 20 10.75 -10.21 -21.51
N VAL A 21 10.56 -10.07 -20.20
CA VAL A 21 9.82 -11.05 -19.38
C VAL A 21 8.35 -11.11 -19.80
N ASP A 22 7.71 -9.95 -19.97
CA ASP A 22 6.31 -9.84 -20.44
C ASP A 22 6.10 -10.59 -21.76
N HIS A 23 7.02 -10.44 -22.70
CA HIS A 23 6.96 -11.10 -23.99
C HIS A 23 6.94 -12.63 -23.86
N LYS A 24 7.77 -13.18 -22.97
CA LYS A 24 7.80 -14.61 -22.68
C LYS A 24 6.51 -15.13 -22.04
N LEU A 25 5.89 -14.34 -21.19
CA LEU A 25 4.61 -14.70 -20.60
C LEU A 25 3.46 -14.66 -21.61
N VAL A 26 3.49 -13.68 -22.53
CA VAL A 26 2.51 -13.58 -23.63
C VAL A 26 2.66 -14.73 -24.64
N GLU A 27 3.89 -15.15 -24.95
CA GLU A 27 4.15 -16.32 -25.82
C GLU A 27 3.50 -17.61 -25.28
N GLU A 28 3.30 -17.72 -23.96
CA GLU A 28 2.64 -18.85 -23.31
C GLU A 28 1.14 -18.62 -23.02
N ASP A 29 0.56 -17.59 -23.63
CA ASP A 29 -0.88 -17.24 -23.56
C ASP A 29 -1.38 -16.86 -22.16
N TYR A 30 -0.49 -16.40 -21.26
CA TYR A 30 -0.90 -15.87 -19.95
C TYR A 30 -1.60 -14.52 -20.08
N LYS A 31 -2.74 -14.38 -19.40
CA LYS A 31 -3.50 -13.12 -19.30
C LYS A 31 -3.12 -12.41 -18.00
N PHE A 32 -2.27 -11.42 -18.11
CA PHE A 32 -1.80 -10.66 -16.96
C PHE A 32 -1.82 -9.16 -17.23
N THR A 33 -1.73 -8.39 -16.17
CA THR A 33 -1.44 -6.95 -16.20
C THR A 33 -0.20 -6.68 -15.36
N ARG A 34 0.62 -5.73 -15.79
CA ARG A 34 1.78 -5.26 -15.02
C ARG A 34 1.63 -3.78 -14.71
N CYS A 35 1.90 -3.40 -13.46
CA CYS A 35 1.99 -2.02 -13.02
C CYS A 35 3.38 -1.80 -12.44
N ILE A 36 4.30 -1.24 -13.23
CA ILE A 36 5.74 -1.10 -12.94
C ILE A 36 6.38 -2.48 -12.74
N ASP A 37 6.50 -2.96 -11.51
CA ASP A 37 7.08 -4.24 -11.09
C ASP A 37 6.06 -5.22 -10.52
N ASP A 38 4.82 -4.79 -10.32
CA ASP A 38 3.74 -5.61 -9.79
C ASP A 38 2.98 -6.33 -10.92
N TYR A 39 2.95 -7.66 -10.89
CA TYR A 39 2.22 -8.50 -11.83
C TYR A 39 0.90 -8.99 -11.23
N THR A 40 -0.17 -8.93 -12.01
CA THR A 40 -1.48 -9.51 -11.66
C THR A 40 -1.94 -10.42 -12.79
N CYS A 41 -2.11 -11.71 -12.51
CA CYS A 41 -2.61 -12.70 -13.47
C CYS A 41 -3.97 -13.23 -13.03
N TYR A 42 -4.89 -13.34 -13.97
CA TYR A 42 -6.22 -13.92 -13.75
C TYR A 42 -6.27 -15.32 -14.33
N VAL A 43 -6.55 -16.29 -13.49
CA VAL A 43 -6.56 -17.72 -13.83
C VAL A 43 -7.82 -18.40 -13.26
N GLU A 44 -8.16 -19.57 -13.75
CA GLU A 44 -9.34 -20.30 -13.31
C GLU A 44 -9.06 -21.26 -12.15
N THR A 45 -7.82 -21.75 -12.04
CA THR A 45 -7.43 -22.75 -11.06
C THR A 45 -6.18 -22.33 -10.25
N GLU A 46 -6.03 -22.90 -9.05
CA GLU A 46 -4.84 -22.68 -8.21
C GLU A 46 -3.57 -23.29 -8.82
N GLU A 47 -3.73 -24.37 -9.60
CA GLU A 47 -2.62 -24.98 -10.32
C GLU A 47 -2.10 -24.05 -11.44
N GLU A 48 -2.99 -23.34 -12.12
CA GLU A 48 -2.59 -22.33 -13.11
C GLU A 48 -1.91 -21.14 -12.45
N ALA A 49 -2.41 -20.68 -11.29
CA ALA A 49 -1.76 -19.64 -10.52
C ALA A 49 -0.32 -20.05 -10.13
N SER A 50 -0.17 -21.28 -9.64
CA SER A 50 1.14 -21.81 -9.25
C SER A 50 2.09 -21.91 -10.45
N ARG A 51 1.60 -22.35 -11.61
CA ARG A 51 2.38 -22.41 -12.86
C ARG A 51 2.82 -21.02 -13.32
N PHE A 52 1.92 -20.04 -13.27
CA PHE A 52 2.26 -18.65 -13.61
C PHE A 52 3.35 -18.10 -12.69
N ILE A 53 3.23 -18.27 -11.37
CA ILE A 53 4.22 -17.81 -10.40
C ILE A 53 5.59 -18.46 -10.65
N MET A 54 5.62 -19.77 -10.90
CA MET A 54 6.87 -20.48 -11.20
C MET A 54 7.46 -20.00 -12.52
N LYS A 55 6.65 -19.80 -13.54
CA LYS A 55 7.13 -19.29 -14.83
C LYS A 55 7.70 -17.90 -14.71
N LEU A 56 6.96 -16.97 -14.07
CA LEU A 56 7.43 -15.62 -13.82
C LEU A 56 8.75 -15.60 -13.02
N ALA A 57 8.85 -16.41 -11.96
CA ALA A 57 10.09 -16.54 -11.18
C ALA A 57 11.28 -17.04 -12.02
N ASN A 58 11.06 -17.99 -12.92
CA ASN A 58 12.12 -18.51 -13.79
C ASN A 58 12.57 -17.49 -14.83
N GLU A 59 11.63 -16.76 -15.44
CA GLU A 59 11.97 -15.71 -16.42
C GLU A 59 12.69 -14.53 -15.75
N LEU A 60 12.28 -14.12 -14.55
CA LEU A 60 12.98 -13.09 -13.78
C LEU A 60 14.40 -13.51 -13.41
N ARG A 61 14.61 -14.78 -13.01
CA ARG A 61 15.92 -15.32 -12.65
C ARG A 61 16.91 -15.30 -13.81
N TYR A 62 16.46 -15.41 -15.06
CA TYR A 62 17.30 -15.27 -16.24
C TYR A 62 18.01 -13.90 -16.30
N TYR A 63 17.41 -12.88 -15.70
CA TYR A 63 17.94 -11.52 -15.60
C TYR A 63 18.50 -11.19 -14.20
N ASP A 64 18.83 -12.19 -13.39
CA ASP A 64 19.28 -12.03 -11.99
C ASP A 64 18.28 -11.24 -11.12
N LEU A 65 16.97 -11.33 -11.43
CA LEU A 65 15.89 -10.78 -10.64
C LEU A 65 15.18 -11.87 -9.84
N GLU A 66 14.67 -11.52 -8.68
CA GLU A 66 13.95 -12.44 -7.80
C GLU A 66 12.50 -11.96 -7.56
N LEU A 67 11.56 -12.90 -7.58
CA LEU A 67 10.19 -12.65 -7.18
C LEU A 67 10.11 -12.52 -5.65
N ASN A 68 9.44 -11.48 -5.17
CA ASN A 68 9.20 -11.29 -3.75
C ASN A 68 8.04 -12.17 -3.26
N PHE A 69 8.34 -13.40 -2.86
CA PHE A 69 7.35 -14.36 -2.37
C PHE A 69 6.57 -13.89 -1.13
N LYS A 70 7.11 -12.96 -0.33
CA LYS A 70 6.39 -12.39 0.82
C LYS A 70 5.27 -11.45 0.41
N LYS A 71 5.34 -10.89 -0.80
CA LYS A 71 4.31 -10.02 -1.40
C LYS A 71 3.45 -10.75 -2.43
N THR A 72 3.81 -11.97 -2.79
CA THR A 72 3.07 -12.77 -3.77
C THR A 72 1.94 -13.51 -3.07
N SER A 73 0.70 -13.32 -3.52
CA SER A 73 -0.48 -14.01 -2.99
C SER A 73 -1.33 -14.56 -4.12
N VAL A 74 -2.07 -15.63 -3.83
CA VAL A 74 -3.13 -16.17 -4.69
C VAL A 74 -4.44 -15.95 -3.94
N GLU A 75 -5.36 -15.22 -4.57
CA GLU A 75 -6.62 -14.85 -3.95
C GLU A 75 -7.80 -15.29 -4.81
N ARG A 76 -8.85 -15.83 -4.17
CA ARG A 76 -10.08 -16.20 -4.87
C ARG A 76 -10.98 -15.00 -5.06
N LEU A 77 -11.46 -14.78 -6.27
CA LEU A 77 -12.43 -13.74 -6.57
C LEU A 77 -13.84 -14.13 -6.06
N PRO A 78 -14.66 -13.16 -5.63
CA PRO A 78 -14.41 -11.70 -5.62
C PRO A 78 -13.55 -11.24 -4.43
N VAL A 79 -12.58 -10.37 -4.69
CA VAL A 79 -11.75 -9.72 -3.65
C VAL A 79 -12.33 -8.36 -3.30
N VAL A 80 -12.27 -7.99 -2.03
CA VAL A 80 -12.67 -6.65 -1.57
C VAL A 80 -11.68 -5.62 -2.10
N PHE A 81 -12.14 -4.63 -2.87
CA PHE A 81 -11.30 -3.61 -3.51
C PHE A 81 -10.51 -2.75 -2.51
N SER A 82 -11.00 -2.59 -1.30
CA SER A 82 -10.33 -1.82 -0.26
C SER A 82 -9.95 -2.73 0.89
N SER A 83 -8.71 -2.63 1.35
CA SER A 83 -8.29 -3.32 2.56
C SER A 83 -9.23 -2.96 3.72
N GLN A 84 -9.62 -3.95 4.52
CA GLN A 84 -10.58 -3.75 5.62
C GLN A 84 -10.15 -2.63 6.60
N TRP A 85 -8.85 -2.46 6.80
CA TRP A 85 -8.32 -1.38 7.63
C TRP A 85 -8.59 0.02 7.03
N VAL A 86 -8.61 0.16 5.69
CA VAL A 86 -8.96 1.43 5.01
C VAL A 86 -10.40 1.80 5.32
N ILE A 87 -11.31 0.83 5.21
CA ILE A 87 -12.75 1.02 5.52
C ILE A 87 -12.90 1.46 6.97
N LYS A 88 -12.29 0.74 7.92
CA LYS A 88 -12.34 1.06 9.35
C LYS A 88 -11.81 2.48 9.66
N LEU A 89 -10.70 2.90 9.02
CA LEU A 89 -10.17 4.27 9.19
C LEU A 89 -11.07 5.33 8.56
N CYS A 90 -11.71 5.04 7.41
CA CYS A 90 -12.62 5.96 6.76
C CYS A 90 -13.90 6.16 7.58
N ASP A 91 -14.46 5.10 8.15
CA ASP A 91 -15.64 5.16 9.02
C ASP A 91 -15.38 6.02 10.26
N LYS A 92 -14.23 5.82 10.92
CA LYS A 92 -13.82 6.65 12.05
C LYS A 92 -13.69 8.14 11.68
N LYS A 93 -13.12 8.44 10.52
CA LYS A 93 -13.03 9.81 10.02
C LYS A 93 -14.43 10.44 9.80
N ALA A 94 -15.38 9.67 9.31
CA ALA A 94 -16.76 10.13 9.14
C ALA A 94 -17.42 10.45 10.48
N ASP A 95 -17.20 9.62 11.52
CA ASP A 95 -17.72 9.83 12.88
C ASP A 95 -17.22 11.15 13.49
N TYR A 96 -15.96 11.51 13.30
CA TYR A 96 -15.41 12.78 13.80
C TYR A 96 -16.01 13.99 13.08
N ARG A 97 -16.20 13.90 11.77
CA ARG A 97 -16.85 14.95 10.99
C ARG A 97 -18.31 15.18 11.40
N MET A 98 -19.03 14.13 11.75
CA MET A 98 -20.43 14.26 12.18
C MET A 98 -20.58 14.89 13.55
N ARG A 99 -19.65 14.61 14.49
CA ARG A 99 -19.69 15.15 15.86
C ARG A 99 -19.47 16.66 15.93
N HIS A 100 -18.71 17.22 15.01
CA HIS A 100 -18.29 18.63 15.03
C HIS A 100 -18.85 19.46 13.88
N LYS A 101 -20.06 19.14 13.42
CA LYS A 101 -20.80 19.91 12.43
C LYS A 101 -21.29 21.23 13.04
N SER A 102 -20.43 22.22 13.12
CA SER A 102 -20.79 23.63 13.24
C SER A 102 -20.96 24.19 11.83
N GLU A 103 -21.91 25.09 11.64
CA GLU A 103 -22.55 25.45 10.38
C GLU A 103 -21.70 25.83 9.17
N ASN A 104 -20.37 25.97 9.27
CA ASN A 104 -19.53 26.33 8.11
C ASN A 104 -18.15 25.67 8.00
N GLU A 105 -17.56 25.07 9.04
CA GLU A 105 -16.23 24.41 8.92
C GLU A 105 -16.06 23.29 9.96
N SER A 106 -15.73 22.09 9.51
CA SER A 106 -15.37 20.99 10.43
C SER A 106 -13.88 21.03 10.74
N PHE A 107 -13.52 21.27 11.98
CA PHE A 107 -12.14 21.19 12.48
C PHE A 107 -11.94 19.91 13.28
N PHE A 108 -10.73 19.34 13.17
CA PHE A 108 -10.29 18.28 14.08
C PHE A 108 -9.73 18.91 15.35
N TYR A 109 -10.26 18.47 16.49
CA TYR A 109 -9.79 18.84 17.82
C TYR A 109 -8.69 17.92 18.30
N TYR A 110 -8.03 18.28 19.38
CA TYR A 110 -6.97 17.48 20.01
C TYR A 110 -7.37 16.03 20.29
N SER A 111 -8.58 15.83 20.84
CA SER A 111 -9.13 14.49 21.14
C SER A 111 -9.35 13.65 19.89
N ASP A 112 -9.76 14.29 18.80
CA ASP A 112 -10.06 13.58 17.54
C ASP A 112 -8.76 13.08 16.89
N VAL A 113 -7.74 13.94 16.84
CA VAL A 113 -6.42 13.58 16.30
C VAL A 113 -5.82 12.44 17.12
N ARG A 114 -5.83 12.54 18.45
CA ARG A 114 -5.31 11.51 19.33
C ARG A 114 -6.03 10.17 19.11
N SER A 115 -7.35 10.19 19.18
CA SER A 115 -8.15 8.98 19.01
C SER A 115 -7.98 8.37 17.61
N TYR A 116 -7.78 9.19 16.56
CA TYR A 116 -7.54 8.70 15.22
C TYR A 116 -6.17 8.03 15.08
N ILE A 117 -5.12 8.60 15.69
CA ILE A 117 -3.77 8.00 15.72
C ILE A 117 -3.79 6.70 16.53
N ASP A 118 -4.41 6.69 17.71
CA ASP A 118 -4.54 5.49 18.55
C ASP A 118 -5.23 4.35 17.79
N ASN A 119 -6.34 4.64 17.08
CA ASN A 119 -7.01 3.65 16.23
C ASN A 119 -6.12 3.14 15.08
N ALA A 120 -5.32 4.02 14.46
CA ALA A 120 -4.41 3.60 13.40
C ALA A 120 -3.30 2.68 13.93
N LEU A 121 -2.76 2.97 15.12
CA LEU A 121 -1.76 2.13 15.79
C LEU A 121 -2.33 0.77 16.22
N GLU A 122 -3.58 0.74 16.70
CA GLU A 122 -4.28 -0.50 17.05
C GLU A 122 -4.51 -1.37 15.81
N LEU A 123 -5.02 -0.77 14.72
CA LEU A 123 -5.18 -1.47 13.45
C LEU A 123 -3.84 -1.96 12.90
N MET A 124 -2.76 -1.20 13.05
CA MET A 124 -1.44 -1.62 12.59
C MET A 124 -0.97 -2.89 13.33
N LYS A 125 -1.23 -3.01 14.64
CA LYS A 125 -0.94 -4.23 15.42
C LYS A 125 -1.77 -5.43 14.93
N ASP A 126 -3.06 -5.21 14.64
CA ASP A 126 -3.96 -6.26 14.15
C ASP A 126 -3.56 -6.77 12.76
N TYR A 127 -2.93 -5.94 11.93
CA TYR A 127 -2.53 -6.25 10.56
C TYR A 127 -1.01 -6.42 10.39
N GLN A 128 -0.38 -7.17 11.28
CA GLN A 128 1.04 -7.59 11.18
C GLN A 128 2.03 -6.42 11.04
N GLU A 129 1.82 -5.36 11.80
CA GLU A 129 2.67 -4.16 11.78
C GLU A 129 2.77 -3.48 10.40
N ASN A 130 1.71 -3.52 9.61
CA ASN A 130 1.67 -2.90 8.29
C ASN A 130 1.78 -1.37 8.39
N SER A 131 2.95 -0.84 8.09
CA SER A 131 3.26 0.61 8.13
C SER A 131 2.41 1.44 7.15
N ALA A 132 1.82 0.82 6.12
CA ALA A 132 0.93 1.52 5.18
C ALA A 132 -0.31 2.11 5.89
N ILE A 133 -0.77 1.50 6.99
CA ILE A 133 -1.90 2.00 7.80
C ILE A 133 -1.55 3.35 8.43
N LEU A 134 -0.38 3.43 9.03
CA LEU A 134 0.11 4.64 9.67
C LEU A 134 0.37 5.76 8.64
N ASN A 135 1.03 5.43 7.53
CA ASN A 135 1.26 6.35 6.43
C ASN A 135 -0.05 6.90 5.85
N HIS A 136 -1.08 6.07 5.73
CA HIS A 136 -2.41 6.50 5.30
C HIS A 136 -3.04 7.44 6.33
N ALA A 137 -2.97 7.12 7.63
CA ALA A 137 -3.51 7.96 8.69
C ALA A 137 -2.83 9.34 8.73
N ILE A 138 -1.50 9.40 8.63
CA ILE A 138 -0.72 10.64 8.54
C ILE A 138 -1.16 11.47 7.33
N LYS A 139 -1.26 10.84 6.16
CA LYS A 139 -1.70 11.50 4.91
C LYS A 139 -3.13 12.04 5.00
N VAL A 140 -4.01 11.34 5.70
CA VAL A 140 -5.38 11.80 5.95
C VAL A 140 -5.38 13.00 6.89
N LEU A 141 -4.66 12.93 8.02
CA LEU A 141 -4.60 14.01 9.00
C LEU A 141 -3.95 15.29 8.42
N SER A 142 -2.88 15.16 7.63
CA SER A 142 -2.19 16.30 7.02
C SER A 142 -3.08 17.16 6.10
N LYS A 143 -4.15 16.57 5.58
CA LYS A 143 -5.13 17.25 4.71
C LYS A 143 -6.33 17.84 5.43
N GLN A 144 -6.42 17.66 6.76
CA GLN A 144 -7.57 18.16 7.52
C GLN A 144 -7.28 19.54 8.11
N LYS A 145 -8.35 20.35 8.24
CA LYS A 145 -8.28 21.56 9.06
C LYS A 145 -8.29 21.16 10.54
N MET A 146 -7.37 21.72 11.32
CA MET A 146 -7.18 21.38 12.72
C MET A 146 -7.03 22.63 13.57
N THR A 147 -7.41 22.53 14.85
CA THR A 147 -7.11 23.56 15.84
C THR A 147 -5.59 23.63 16.10
N GLU A 148 -5.07 24.76 16.59
CA GLU A 148 -3.62 24.91 16.85
C GLU A 148 -3.07 23.86 17.83
N ASN A 149 -3.84 23.53 18.86
CA ASN A 149 -3.48 22.47 19.81
C ASN A 149 -3.43 21.09 19.14
N ALA A 150 -4.34 20.80 18.21
CA ALA A 150 -4.36 19.56 17.44
C ALA A 150 -3.18 19.47 16.47
N LYS A 151 -2.79 20.56 15.83
CA LYS A 151 -1.60 20.63 14.97
C LYS A 151 -0.32 20.39 15.77
N SER A 152 -0.19 20.99 16.95
CA SER A 152 0.97 20.79 17.83
C SER A 152 1.08 19.33 18.27
N LEU A 153 -0.03 18.68 18.63
CA LEU A 153 -0.05 17.25 18.94
C LEU A 153 0.38 16.41 17.73
N CYS A 154 -0.24 16.67 16.58
CA CYS A 154 0.03 15.96 15.33
C CYS A 154 1.53 16.01 14.98
N GLY A 155 2.16 17.17 15.10
CA GLY A 155 3.60 17.34 14.87
C GLY A 155 4.48 16.54 15.83
N LYS A 156 4.13 16.52 17.12
CA LYS A 156 4.87 15.73 18.12
C LYS A 156 4.74 14.23 17.90
N GLU A 157 3.51 13.75 17.68
CA GLU A 157 3.26 12.34 17.45
C GLU A 157 3.89 11.85 16.13
N PHE A 158 3.83 12.64 15.06
CA PHE A 158 4.49 12.29 13.80
C PHE A 158 6.01 12.22 13.94
N PHE A 159 6.61 13.11 14.71
CA PHE A 159 8.04 13.05 14.99
C PHE A 159 8.42 11.78 15.76
N HIS A 160 7.66 11.42 16.80
CA HIS A 160 7.88 10.18 17.55
C HIS A 160 7.70 8.94 16.66
N LEU A 161 6.65 8.92 15.83
CA LEU A 161 6.38 7.79 14.94
C LEU A 161 7.45 7.63 13.86
N ALA A 162 7.99 8.73 13.32
CA ALA A 162 9.10 8.69 12.37
C ALA A 162 10.42 8.18 12.97
N LEU A 163 10.61 8.28 14.29
CA LEU A 163 11.77 7.69 14.99
C LEU A 163 11.63 6.18 15.18
N ILE A 164 10.40 5.68 15.30
CA ILE A 164 10.11 4.26 15.58
C ILE A 164 9.94 3.49 14.26
N TYR A 165 9.32 4.11 13.27
CA TYR A 165 9.00 3.54 11.94
C TYR A 165 9.61 4.42 10.84
N PRO A 166 10.92 4.25 10.57
CA PRO A 166 11.64 5.02 9.55
C PRO A 166 11.20 4.71 8.12
#